data_a956149a3e96cb22fae8fa22f1d7b477
#
_entry.id   a956149a3e96cb22fae8fa22f1d7b477
#
_cell.length_a   1.000
_cell.length_b   1.000
_cell.length_c   1.000
_cell.angle_alpha   90.00
_cell.angle_beta   90.00
_cell.angle_gamma   90.00
#
_symmetry.space_group_name_H-M   'P 1'
#
loop_
_entity.id
_entity.type
_entity.pdbx_description
1 polymer ?
#
loop_
_entity_poly.entity_id
_entity_poly.type
_entity_poly.pdbx_seq_one_letter_code
_entity_poly.pdbx_strand_id
1 'polypeptide(L)'
;MLFAFSGCLKPDTDDTKKDEPKEKIVIEIPKTQEECLAKGGKWKAVGIFPNPICNLPTTDGGKECASSNDCEGSCLAVLTEDERSMLMRGENLDKEVEGTCTSWVRNFGCIGFVENSKVDRFLCLD
;
A
#
# COMPACT_ATOMS: atom_id res chain seq x y z
N MET A 1 48.68 -31.02 -17.81
CA MET A 1 47.98 -31.00 -17.64
C MET A 1 47.17 -30.31 -17.17
N LEU A 2 46.43 -29.92 -17.05
CA LEU A 2 45.81 -29.26 -16.61
C LEU A 2 44.65 -29.00 -16.53
N PHE A 3 43.97 -28.69 -16.28
CA PHE A 3 42.94 -28.50 -16.09
C PHE A 3 42.26 -27.68 -15.71
N ALA A 4 41.79 -27.32 -15.58
CA ALA A 4 41.20 -26.48 -15.34
C ALA A 4 40.08 -26.41 -15.02
N PHE A 5 39.40 -26.16 -14.85
CA PHE A 5 38.33 -26.08 -14.43
C PHE A 5 37.68 -25.21 -14.07
N SER A 6 37.32 -24.81 -13.94
CA SER A 6 36.72 -24.07 -13.67
C SER A 6 35.67 -23.95 -13.24
N GLY A 7 35.11 -23.98 -13.09
CA GLY A 7 34.14 -23.91 -12.52
C GLY A 7 33.42 -23.01 -12.31
N CYS A 8 32.89 -22.67 -12.19
CA CYS A 8 32.31 -21.85 -11.92
C CYS A 8 31.22 -21.66 -11.64
N LEU A 9 30.64 -21.71 -11.58
CA LEU A 9 29.68 -21.57 -11.19
C LEU A 9 29.02 -20.77 -10.78
N LYS A 10 28.39 -20.21 -10.59
CA LYS A 10 27.76 -19.45 -10.19
C LYS A 10 26.65 -19.40 -9.92
N PRO A 11 26.12 -19.31 -9.46
CA PRO A 11 25.12 -19.34 -8.90
C PRO A 11 24.25 -18.47 -9.04
N ASP A 12 23.65 -18.06 -9.17
CA ASP A 12 22.91 -17.33 -9.33
C ASP A 12 21.95 -17.23 -8.67
N THR A 13 21.63 -17.35 -8.18
CA THR A 13 20.91 -17.11 -7.33
C THR A 13 19.96 -16.17 -7.43
N ASP A 14 19.78 -15.42 -8.18
CA ASP A 14 18.88 -14.54 -8.29
C ASP A 14 17.55 -14.96 -8.28
N ASP A 15 17.21 -16.05 -8.60
CA ASP A 15 15.93 -16.50 -8.68
C ASP A 15 15.21 -16.49 -7.42
N THR A 16 15.84 -16.59 -6.33
CA THR A 16 15.14 -16.65 -5.12
C THR A 16 14.46 -15.39 -4.77
N LYS A 17 14.87 -14.33 -5.39
CA LYS A 17 14.25 -13.12 -5.08
C LYS A 17 12.85 -13.07 -5.48
N LYS A 18 12.43 -13.82 -6.39
CA LYS A 18 11.11 -13.77 -6.83
C LYS A 18 10.17 -14.21 -5.79
N ASP A 19 10.54 -15.08 -4.93
CA ASP A 19 9.66 -15.59 -3.94
C ASP A 19 9.61 -14.78 -2.68
N GLU A 20 10.46 -13.81 -2.54
CA GLU A 20 10.46 -13.01 -1.33
C GLU A 20 9.32 -12.02 -1.35
N PRO A 21 8.66 -11.79 -0.20
CA PRO A 21 7.57 -10.82 -0.17
C PRO A 21 8.14 -9.43 -0.40
N LYS A 22 7.37 -8.62 -1.09
CA LYS A 22 7.76 -7.28 -1.35
C LYS A 22 7.63 -6.48 -0.08
N GLU A 23 8.63 -5.71 0.25
CA GLU A 23 8.59 -4.91 1.47
C GLU A 23 7.78 -3.65 1.24
N LYS A 24 7.10 -3.21 2.29
CA LYS A 24 6.32 -1.99 2.22
C LYS A 24 7.26 -0.80 2.02
N ILE A 25 6.86 0.10 1.15
CA ILE A 25 7.60 1.34 0.95
C ILE A 25 7.44 2.19 2.20
N VAL A 26 8.57 2.60 2.78
CA VAL A 26 8.54 3.37 4.03
C VAL A 26 8.69 4.85 3.72
N ILE A 27 7.77 5.64 4.25
CA ILE A 27 7.81 7.08 4.10
C ILE A 27 7.96 7.70 5.47
N GLU A 28 8.93 8.56 5.61
CA GLU A 28 9.14 9.24 6.88
C GLU A 28 8.10 10.34 7.04
N ILE A 29 7.35 10.30 8.12
CA ILE A 29 6.27 11.26 8.35
C ILE A 29 6.79 12.38 9.25
N PRO A 30 6.70 13.63 8.81
CA PRO A 30 7.14 14.75 9.64
C PRO A 30 6.38 14.84 10.95
N LYS A 31 7.07 15.27 11.98
CA LYS A 31 6.47 15.39 13.30
C LYS A 31 6.15 16.82 13.66
N THR A 32 6.45 17.77 12.80
CA THR A 32 6.13 19.17 13.04
C THR A 32 5.32 19.72 11.88
N GLN A 33 4.54 20.75 12.18
CA GLN A 33 3.71 21.36 11.17
C GLN A 33 4.55 21.97 10.06
N GLU A 34 5.64 22.60 10.43
CA GLU A 34 6.50 23.26 9.47
C GLU A 34 7.03 22.26 8.45
N GLU A 35 7.55 21.16 8.91
CA GLU A 35 8.09 20.14 8.02
C GLU A 35 7.00 19.51 7.19
N CYS A 36 5.82 19.32 7.79
CA CYS A 36 4.70 18.72 7.08
C CYS A 36 4.27 19.59 5.90
N LEU A 37 4.10 20.88 6.15
CA LEU A 37 3.68 21.79 5.10
C LEU A 37 4.74 21.97 4.03
N ALA A 38 6.00 21.92 4.43
CA ALA A 38 7.09 22.02 3.48
C ALA A 38 7.11 20.86 2.49
N LYS A 39 6.57 19.71 2.90
CA LYS A 39 6.50 18.55 2.01
C LYS A 39 5.15 18.45 1.31
N GLY A 40 4.34 19.48 1.38
CA GLY A 40 3.04 19.47 0.73
C GLY A 40 1.97 18.73 1.49
N GLY A 41 2.22 18.42 2.75
CA GLY A 41 1.28 17.65 3.56
C GLY A 41 0.19 18.49 4.17
N LYS A 42 -0.71 17.80 4.86
CA LYS A 42 -1.79 18.43 5.61
C LYS A 42 -1.57 18.15 7.08
N TRP A 43 -1.64 19.19 7.89
CA TRP A 43 -1.39 19.08 9.33
C TRP A 43 -2.67 19.38 10.07
N LYS A 44 -3.33 18.33 10.60
CA LYS A 44 -4.54 18.54 11.33
C LYS A 44 -4.88 17.30 12.14
N ALA A 45 -5.74 17.49 13.13
CA ALA A 45 -6.23 16.36 13.91
C ALA A 45 -7.24 15.60 13.09
N VAL A 46 -7.22 14.27 13.20
CA VAL A 46 -8.14 13.43 12.47
C VAL A 46 -8.73 12.40 13.41
N GLY A 47 -9.99 12.06 13.18
CA GLY A 47 -10.67 11.06 13.95
C GLY A 47 -10.76 11.46 15.41
N ILE A 48 -10.57 10.50 16.28
CA ILE A 48 -10.66 10.74 17.70
C ILE A 48 -9.37 11.21 18.33
N PHE A 49 -8.32 11.32 17.55
CA PHE A 49 -7.03 11.73 18.10
C PHE A 49 -7.00 13.25 18.27
N PRO A 50 -6.67 13.74 19.48
CA PRO A 50 -6.70 15.17 19.72
C PRO A 50 -5.55 15.94 19.11
N ASN A 51 -4.43 15.28 18.86
CA ASN A 51 -3.25 15.96 18.37
C ASN A 51 -3.18 15.91 16.85
N PRO A 52 -2.76 17.01 16.23
CA PRO A 52 -2.63 16.99 14.76
C PRO A 52 -1.53 16.04 14.32
N ILE A 53 -1.72 15.52 13.13
CA ILE A 53 -0.73 14.65 12.52
C ILE A 53 -0.54 15.12 11.08
N CYS A 54 0.57 14.68 10.50
CA CYS A 54 0.87 15.04 9.12
C CYS A 54 0.36 13.97 8.17
N ASN A 55 -0.38 14.38 7.17
CA ASN A 55 -0.79 13.50 6.08
C ASN A 55 -0.08 13.96 4.83
N LEU A 56 0.81 13.12 4.31
CA LEU A 56 1.62 13.47 3.15
C LEU A 56 0.97 12.99 1.86
N PRO A 57 1.14 13.75 0.78
CA PRO A 57 0.71 13.25 -0.53
C PRO A 57 1.71 12.18 -0.98
N THR A 58 1.23 11.26 -1.79
CA THR A 58 2.07 10.22 -2.35
C THR A 58 2.48 10.62 -3.77
N THR A 59 3.51 9.96 -4.29
CA THR A 59 3.94 10.20 -5.65
C THR A 59 3.38 9.17 -6.62
N ASP A 60 2.73 8.12 -6.10
CA ASP A 60 2.24 7.05 -6.94
C ASP A 60 0.73 6.89 -6.93
N GLY A 61 0.00 7.93 -6.52
CA GLY A 61 -1.46 7.87 -6.52
C GLY A 61 -2.00 7.56 -7.90
N GLY A 62 -2.95 6.65 -7.96
CA GLY A 62 -3.56 6.26 -9.22
C GLY A 62 -2.90 5.06 -9.89
N LYS A 63 -1.75 4.61 -9.37
CA LYS A 63 -1.07 3.49 -9.96
C LYS A 63 -1.78 2.19 -9.59
N GLU A 64 -1.80 1.24 -10.51
CA GLU A 64 -2.42 -0.05 -10.23
C GLU A 64 -1.60 -0.83 -9.22
N CYS A 65 -2.28 -1.56 -8.37
CA CYS A 65 -1.60 -2.32 -7.33
C CYS A 65 -2.37 -3.58 -7.00
N ALA A 66 -1.66 -4.55 -6.45
CA ALA A 66 -2.26 -5.79 -5.97
C ALA A 66 -2.08 -5.95 -4.47
N SER A 67 -1.34 -5.03 -3.84
CA SER A 67 -1.04 -5.11 -2.42
C SER A 67 -0.60 -3.73 -1.94
N SER A 68 -0.79 -3.46 -0.66
CA SER A 68 -0.33 -2.20 -0.09
C SER A 68 1.17 -2.03 -0.20
N ASN A 69 1.91 -3.14 -0.31
CA ASN A 69 3.36 -3.05 -0.44
C ASN A 69 3.78 -2.48 -1.79
N ASP A 70 2.86 -2.38 -2.73
CA ASP A 70 3.15 -1.78 -4.03
C ASP A 70 3.04 -0.26 -4.00
N CYS A 71 2.53 0.32 -2.91
CA CYS A 71 2.19 1.73 -2.86
C CYS A 71 2.86 2.45 -1.71
N GLU A 72 3.09 3.75 -1.87
CA GLU A 72 3.56 4.58 -0.76
C GLU A 72 2.48 4.70 0.31
N GLY A 73 1.24 4.85 -0.10
CA GLY A 73 0.12 4.88 0.83
C GLY A 73 -0.50 3.50 0.94
N SER A 74 -1.73 3.37 0.49
CA SER A 74 -2.45 2.12 0.57
C SER A 74 -2.91 1.69 -0.82
N CYS A 75 -3.18 0.40 -0.97
CA CYS A 75 -3.78 -0.12 -2.19
C CYS A 75 -5.25 -0.33 -1.89
N LEU A 76 -6.11 0.46 -2.53
CA LEU A 76 -7.55 0.40 -2.28
C LEU A 76 -8.27 -0.23 -3.45
N ALA A 77 -9.28 -1.03 -3.12
CA ALA A 77 -10.07 -1.73 -4.12
C ALA A 77 -10.98 -0.76 -4.87
N VAL A 78 -11.04 -0.93 -6.18
CA VAL A 78 -12.01 -0.23 -7.01
C VAL A 78 -13.26 -1.07 -7.00
N LEU A 79 -14.29 -0.60 -6.31
CA LEU A 79 -15.49 -1.39 -6.07
C LEU A 79 -16.71 -0.77 -6.74
N THR A 80 -17.60 -1.62 -7.24
CA THR A 80 -18.90 -1.16 -7.69
C THR A 80 -19.75 -0.86 -6.46
N GLU A 81 -20.88 -0.21 -6.67
CA GLU A 81 -21.78 0.08 -5.58
C GLU A 81 -22.30 -1.19 -4.94
N ASP A 82 -22.61 -2.20 -5.73
CA ASP A 82 -23.09 -3.46 -5.21
C ASP A 82 -22.02 -4.14 -4.36
N GLU A 83 -20.78 -4.13 -4.84
CA GLU A 83 -19.68 -4.74 -4.09
C GLU A 83 -19.46 -4.02 -2.77
N ARG A 84 -19.52 -2.71 -2.80
CA ARG A 84 -19.34 -1.93 -1.58
C ARG A 84 -20.47 -2.23 -0.60
N SER A 85 -21.70 -2.35 -1.10
CA SER A 85 -22.83 -2.67 -0.24
C SER A 85 -22.70 -4.04 0.41
N MET A 86 -22.21 -5.01 -0.34
CA MET A 86 -21.97 -6.33 0.20
C MET A 86 -20.98 -6.27 1.35
N LEU A 87 -19.90 -5.56 1.15
CA LEU A 87 -18.86 -5.46 2.17
C LEU A 87 -19.36 -4.69 3.39
N MET A 88 -20.21 -3.69 3.17
CA MET A 88 -20.78 -2.95 4.30
C MET A 88 -21.73 -3.79 5.13
N ARG A 89 -22.34 -4.79 4.53
CA ARG A 89 -23.19 -5.71 5.25
C ARG A 89 -22.39 -6.83 5.93
N GLY A 90 -21.07 -6.83 5.82
CA GLY A 90 -20.26 -7.85 6.41
C GLY A 90 -20.09 -9.09 5.54
N GLU A 91 -20.52 -9.01 4.30
CA GLU A 91 -20.36 -10.15 3.39
C GLU A 91 -18.97 -10.12 2.77
N ASN A 92 -18.49 -11.29 2.40
CA ASN A 92 -17.17 -11.39 1.79
C ASN A 92 -17.26 -11.24 0.29
N LEU A 93 -16.25 -10.62 -0.28
CA LEU A 93 -16.14 -10.49 -1.72
C LEU A 93 -15.01 -11.40 -2.15
N ASP A 94 -15.35 -12.59 -2.60
CA ASP A 94 -14.36 -13.61 -2.90
C ASP A 94 -14.05 -13.64 -4.38
N LYS A 95 -13.42 -12.59 -4.86
CA LYS A 95 -12.99 -12.51 -6.25
C LYS A 95 -11.86 -11.50 -6.33
N GLU A 96 -11.14 -11.55 -7.44
CA GLU A 96 -10.08 -10.58 -7.65
C GLU A 96 -10.66 -9.22 -7.93
N VAL A 97 -10.02 -8.20 -7.40
CA VAL A 97 -10.45 -6.82 -7.62
C VAL A 97 -9.28 -6.00 -8.11
N GLU A 98 -9.62 -4.91 -8.77
CA GLU A 98 -8.61 -3.97 -9.20
C GLU A 98 -8.24 -3.10 -8.02
N GLY A 99 -6.95 -2.84 -7.85
CA GLY A 99 -6.49 -1.97 -6.79
C GLY A 99 -5.81 -0.74 -7.34
N THR A 100 -5.88 0.34 -6.60
CA THR A 100 -5.25 1.60 -6.97
C THR A 100 -4.55 2.20 -5.78
N CYS A 101 -3.33 2.67 -5.99
CA CYS A 101 -2.59 3.34 -4.93
C CYS A 101 -3.24 4.67 -4.59
N THR A 102 -3.27 5.00 -3.31
CA THR A 102 -3.91 6.23 -2.86
C THR A 102 -3.02 7.44 -3.10
N SER A 103 -3.65 8.61 -3.19
CA SER A 103 -2.92 9.85 -3.39
C SER A 103 -2.41 10.45 -2.09
N TRP A 104 -2.83 9.90 -0.96
CA TRP A 104 -2.40 10.36 0.36
C TRP A 104 -2.02 9.16 1.21
N VAL A 105 -1.10 9.36 2.13
CA VAL A 105 -0.65 8.28 2.99
C VAL A 105 -1.78 7.82 3.91
N ARG A 106 -2.56 8.76 4.44
CA ARG A 106 -3.68 8.40 5.30
C ARG A 106 -4.97 8.62 4.55
N ASN A 107 -5.87 7.67 4.67
CA ASN A 107 -7.10 7.68 3.92
C ASN A 107 -8.29 7.47 4.83
N PHE A 108 -9.43 8.03 4.46
CA PHE A 108 -10.62 8.03 5.30
C PHE A 108 -11.83 7.58 4.49
N GLY A 109 -12.90 7.25 5.18
CA GLY A 109 -14.11 6.77 4.55
C GLY A 109 -14.18 5.25 4.64
N CYS A 110 -15.18 4.68 3.99
CA CYS A 110 -15.36 3.23 3.99
C CYS A 110 -14.60 2.65 2.81
N ILE A 111 -13.51 1.98 3.08
CA ILE A 111 -12.58 1.57 2.04
C ILE A 111 -12.18 0.11 2.19
N GLY A 112 -11.90 -0.51 1.06
CA GLY A 112 -11.43 -1.87 1.02
C GLY A 112 -9.94 -1.91 0.70
N PHE A 113 -9.17 -2.59 1.54
CA PHE A 113 -7.73 -2.72 1.35
C PHE A 113 -7.46 -3.99 0.56
N VAL A 114 -6.56 -3.89 -0.42
CA VAL A 114 -6.26 -4.99 -1.32
C VAL A 114 -4.97 -5.68 -0.91
N GLU A 115 -5.03 -7.02 -0.84
CA GLU A 115 -3.85 -7.85 -0.69
C GLU A 115 -4.02 -9.04 -1.60
N ASN A 116 -3.00 -9.38 -2.33
CA ASN A 116 -3.03 -10.49 -3.29
C ASN A 116 -4.21 -10.35 -4.24
N SER A 117 -4.47 -9.13 -4.70
CA SER A 117 -5.52 -8.83 -5.68
C SER A 117 -6.93 -9.07 -5.16
N LYS A 118 -7.11 -9.20 -3.86
CA LYS A 118 -8.44 -9.40 -3.28
C LYS A 118 -8.62 -8.45 -2.11
N VAL A 119 -9.89 -8.19 -1.77
CA VAL A 119 -10.17 -7.35 -0.62
C VAL A 119 -9.82 -8.12 0.64
N ASP A 120 -8.84 -7.61 1.37
CA ASP A 120 -8.38 -8.22 2.61
C ASP A 120 -9.17 -7.71 3.79
N ARG A 121 -9.45 -6.42 3.81
CA ARG A 121 -10.19 -5.79 4.90
C ARG A 121 -11.04 -4.67 4.33
N PHE A 122 -12.18 -4.46 4.94
CA PHE A 122 -13.04 -3.33 4.59
C PHE A 122 -13.33 -2.58 5.87
N LEU A 123 -12.90 -1.33 5.94
CA LEU A 123 -13.01 -0.55 7.16
C LEU A 123 -13.56 0.83 6.84
N CYS A 124 -14.32 1.36 7.80
CA CYS A 124 -14.76 2.75 7.70
C CYS A 124 -13.93 3.56 8.68
N LEU A 125 -13.17 4.50 8.14
CA LEU A 125 -12.22 5.30 8.90
C LEU A 125 -12.65 6.76 8.89
N ASP A 126 -12.49 7.42 10.03
CA ASP A 126 -12.83 8.85 10.16
C ASP A 126 -11.61 9.72 10.08
#